data_bd5b4bdb2a385d9824fa1eb6b799686a
#
_entry.id   bd5b4bdb2a385d9824fa1eb6b799686a
#
_cell.length_a   1.000
_cell.length_b   1.000
_cell.length_c   1.000
_cell.angle_alpha   90.00
_cell.angle_beta   90.00
_cell.angle_gamma   90.00
#
_symmetry.space_group_name_H-M   'P 1'
#
loop_
_entity.id
_entity.type
_entity.pdbx_description
1 polymer ?
#
loop_
_entity_poly.entity_id
_entity_poly.type
_entity_poly.pdbx_seq_one_letter_code
_entity_poly.pdbx_strand_id
1 'polypeptide(L)'
;SYISLGDSLKLSVTSTVGALIGMIPEGLYLLMTLALALGAVRLAKEKVLLNSMKGIETLSRVDVLCVDKTGTITEPGMEVTEIRPAKDAQDLEALAQYVEASMDQNDTMDAIRKFHKTPVSQPWKAKDIQPFTSKKKYGAIAFESGIYVLGAPEFVLREGFSEVEEEIAPATQAGNRVLAFGKYRGDHLRETLEAPVDLVAWIILSNPLRKNAKETFAYFKEQGVTIKVISGDNPATVSAIAQKAGIEGAEDLIDARTLLTEEDLHQAASQYTVFGRVTPEQKKSLVEGLQAKGHKVAMTGDGVNDILALKTADCSIA
;
A
#
# COMPACT_ATOMS: atom_id res chain seq x y z
N SER A 1 -22.12 56.80 -12.55
CA SER A 1 -20.95 56.68 -11.67
C SER A 1 -20.68 58.05 -11.01
N TYR A 2 -20.06 58.12 -9.82
CA TYR A 2 -19.76 59.33 -9.08
C TYR A 2 -18.92 60.35 -9.88
N ILE A 3 -18.09 59.92 -10.78
CA ILE A 3 -17.26 60.73 -11.67
C ILE A 3 -18.15 61.60 -12.60
N SER A 4 -19.28 61.04 -13.04
CA SER A 4 -20.22 61.78 -13.95
C SER A 4 -21.04 62.87 -13.23
N LEU A 5 -21.00 62.92 -11.91
CA LEU A 5 -21.66 63.93 -11.10
C LEU A 5 -20.75 65.10 -10.72
N GLY A 6 -19.53 65.17 -11.23
CA GLY A 6 -18.58 66.28 -11.00
C GLY A 6 -17.81 66.20 -9.67
N ASP A 7 -17.90 65.08 -8.96
CA ASP A 7 -17.10 64.87 -7.75
C ASP A 7 -15.61 64.75 -8.06
N SER A 8 -14.77 65.16 -7.09
CA SER A 8 -13.32 64.98 -7.24
C SER A 8 -12.97 63.49 -7.37
N LEU A 9 -11.97 63.15 -8.19
CA LEU A 9 -11.51 61.78 -8.38
C LEU A 9 -11.25 61.04 -7.05
N LYS A 10 -10.64 61.76 -6.10
CA LYS A 10 -10.37 61.25 -4.75
C LYS A 10 -11.67 60.83 -4.00
N LEU A 11 -12.70 61.67 -4.01
CA LEU A 11 -13.97 61.40 -3.36
C LEU A 11 -14.68 60.23 -4.04
N SER A 12 -14.68 60.18 -5.39
CA SER A 12 -15.29 59.10 -6.16
C SER A 12 -14.62 57.76 -5.87
N VAL A 13 -13.28 57.72 -5.83
CA VAL A 13 -12.53 56.49 -5.48
C VAL A 13 -12.81 56.08 -4.05
N THR A 14 -12.78 57.00 -3.06
CA THR A 14 -13.02 56.67 -1.66
C THR A 14 -14.43 56.15 -1.44
N SER A 15 -15.44 56.74 -2.04
CA SER A 15 -16.82 56.30 -1.95
C SER A 15 -17.04 54.94 -2.63
N THR A 16 -16.41 54.70 -3.77
CA THR A 16 -16.48 53.40 -4.46
C THR A 16 -15.82 52.30 -3.64
N VAL A 17 -14.63 52.58 -3.08
CA VAL A 17 -13.93 51.58 -2.22
C VAL A 17 -14.77 51.34 -0.93
N GLY A 18 -15.33 52.38 -0.31
CA GLY A 18 -16.21 52.21 0.86
C GLY A 18 -17.45 51.34 0.55
N ALA A 19 -18.08 51.57 -0.61
CA ALA A 19 -19.20 50.75 -1.07
C ALA A 19 -18.80 49.29 -1.34
N LEU A 20 -17.65 49.05 -1.94
CA LEU A 20 -17.12 47.70 -2.18
C LEU A 20 -16.81 46.97 -0.86
N ILE A 21 -16.19 47.64 0.08
CA ILE A 21 -15.90 47.06 1.41
C ILE A 21 -17.22 46.69 2.12
N GLY A 22 -18.23 47.59 2.10
CA GLY A 22 -19.54 47.31 2.69
C GLY A 22 -20.30 46.14 2.03
N MET A 23 -19.94 45.74 0.83
CA MET A 23 -20.51 44.53 0.16
C MET A 23 -19.86 43.24 0.60
N ILE A 24 -18.72 43.26 1.30
CA ILE A 24 -18.08 42.08 1.85
C ILE A 24 -18.82 41.63 3.12
N PRO A 25 -19.36 40.41 3.14
CA PRO A 25 -20.08 39.92 4.32
C PRO A 25 -19.10 39.48 5.42
N GLU A 26 -18.53 40.44 6.16
CA GLU A 26 -17.52 40.20 7.20
C GLU A 26 -17.97 39.17 8.24
N GLY A 27 -19.26 39.16 8.58
CA GLY A 27 -19.85 38.17 9.49
C GLY A 27 -19.76 36.73 8.97
N LEU A 28 -19.95 36.55 7.65
CA LEU A 28 -19.82 35.22 7.02
C LEU A 28 -18.36 34.75 7.06
N TYR A 29 -17.41 35.64 6.76
CA TYR A 29 -15.98 35.32 6.82
C TYR A 29 -15.56 34.90 8.24
N LEU A 30 -16.02 35.64 9.27
CA LEU A 30 -15.74 35.31 10.67
C LEU A 30 -16.31 33.95 11.05
N LEU A 31 -17.58 33.68 10.70
CA LEU A 31 -18.24 32.40 10.98
C LEU A 31 -17.51 31.23 10.30
N MET A 32 -17.10 31.38 9.03
CA MET A 32 -16.34 30.37 8.29
C MET A 32 -15.00 30.11 8.98
N THR A 33 -14.27 31.16 9.36
CA THR A 33 -12.98 31.03 10.02
C THR A 33 -13.12 30.32 11.37
N LEU A 34 -14.16 30.64 12.14
CA LEU A 34 -14.44 29.97 13.40
C LEU A 34 -14.81 28.50 13.21
N ALA A 35 -15.62 28.17 12.21
CA ALA A 35 -15.98 26.79 11.89
C ALA A 35 -14.76 25.95 11.50
N LEU A 36 -13.86 26.50 10.66
CA LEU A 36 -12.61 25.85 10.29
C LEU A 36 -11.68 25.66 11.50
N ALA A 37 -11.57 26.65 12.38
CA ALA A 37 -10.79 26.55 13.61
C ALA A 37 -11.32 25.46 14.54
N LEU A 38 -12.64 25.36 14.73
CA LEU A 38 -13.27 24.28 15.51
C LEU A 38 -13.03 22.91 14.86
N GLY A 39 -13.12 22.82 13.53
CA GLY A 39 -12.77 21.61 12.78
C GLY A 39 -11.33 21.18 13.03
N ALA A 40 -10.37 22.11 12.95
CA ALA A 40 -8.96 21.85 13.23
C ALA A 40 -8.72 21.33 14.67
N VAL A 41 -9.40 21.93 15.65
CA VAL A 41 -9.31 21.48 17.06
C VAL A 41 -9.87 20.06 17.23
N ARG A 42 -10.96 19.71 16.54
CA ARG A 42 -11.52 18.34 16.58
C ARG A 42 -10.56 17.34 15.97
N LEU A 43 -9.98 17.63 14.80
CA LEU A 43 -8.99 16.76 14.15
C LEU A 43 -7.73 16.60 15.02
N ALA A 44 -7.25 17.66 15.67
CA ALA A 44 -6.11 17.57 16.58
C ALA A 44 -6.40 16.66 17.80
N LYS A 45 -7.63 16.64 18.32
CA LYS A 45 -8.03 15.70 19.39
C LYS A 45 -7.98 14.24 18.93
N GLU A 46 -8.30 13.98 17.66
CA GLU A 46 -8.17 12.65 17.02
C GLU A 46 -6.73 12.35 16.54
N LYS A 47 -5.75 13.18 16.95
CA LYS A 47 -4.33 13.06 16.57
C LYS A 47 -4.05 13.25 15.07
N VAL A 48 -4.94 13.91 14.35
CA VAL A 48 -4.74 14.28 12.95
C VAL A 48 -4.08 15.66 12.91
N LEU A 49 -2.87 15.71 12.36
CA LEU A 49 -2.12 16.95 12.19
C LEU A 49 -2.52 17.62 10.88
N LEU A 50 -3.04 18.84 10.98
CA LEU A 50 -3.47 19.64 9.83
C LEU A 50 -2.34 20.55 9.37
N ASN A 51 -1.91 20.44 8.12
CA ASN A 51 -0.89 21.32 7.56
C ASN A 51 -1.44 22.74 7.24
N SER A 52 -2.72 22.86 6.87
CA SER A 52 -3.37 24.15 6.61
C SER A 52 -4.87 24.08 6.84
N MET A 53 -5.50 25.18 7.25
CA MET A 53 -6.96 25.27 7.40
C MET A 53 -7.71 25.07 6.09
N LYS A 54 -7.10 25.43 4.96
CA LYS A 54 -7.66 25.19 3.62
C LYS A 54 -7.83 23.70 3.33
N GLY A 55 -7.03 22.83 3.97
CA GLY A 55 -7.16 21.38 3.83
C GLY A 55 -8.52 20.84 4.25
N ILE A 56 -9.16 21.42 5.29
CA ILE A 56 -10.51 21.02 5.72
C ILE A 56 -11.54 21.36 4.64
N GLU A 57 -11.46 22.55 4.07
CA GLU A 57 -12.35 22.98 2.98
C GLU A 57 -12.18 22.10 1.75
N THR A 58 -10.93 21.80 1.38
CA THR A 58 -10.64 20.94 0.24
C THR A 58 -11.17 19.53 0.48
N LEU A 59 -10.91 18.95 1.67
CA LEU A 59 -11.39 17.63 2.04
C LEU A 59 -12.91 17.49 1.94
N SER A 60 -13.66 18.53 2.31
CA SER A 60 -15.13 18.53 2.22
C SER A 60 -15.68 18.51 0.80
N ARG A 61 -14.84 18.77 -0.19
CA ARG A 61 -15.19 18.78 -1.63
C ARG A 61 -14.69 17.56 -2.38
N VAL A 62 -13.94 16.68 -1.70
CA VAL A 62 -13.40 15.46 -2.30
C VAL A 62 -14.54 14.54 -2.72
N ASP A 63 -14.52 14.13 -3.98
CA ASP A 63 -15.45 13.15 -4.56
C ASP A 63 -14.75 11.87 -5.03
N VAL A 64 -13.41 11.88 -5.11
CA VAL A 64 -12.60 10.69 -5.40
C VAL A 64 -11.47 10.57 -4.39
N LEU A 65 -11.35 9.39 -3.75
CA LEU A 65 -10.24 9.06 -2.86
C LEU A 65 -9.39 7.96 -3.49
N CYS A 66 -8.16 8.30 -3.83
CA CYS A 66 -7.13 7.36 -4.26
C CYS A 66 -6.41 6.81 -3.03
N VAL A 67 -6.36 5.50 -2.90
CA VAL A 67 -5.72 4.82 -1.76
C VAL A 67 -4.62 3.88 -2.24
N ASP A 68 -3.46 3.89 -1.56
CA ASP A 68 -2.51 2.79 -1.72
C ASP A 68 -2.98 1.57 -0.94
N LYS A 69 -2.57 0.37 -1.36
CA LYS A 69 -2.92 -0.88 -0.68
C LYS A 69 -2.21 -1.00 0.67
N THR A 70 -0.88 -0.92 0.62
CA THR A 70 0.00 -1.26 1.75
C THR A 70 0.02 -0.14 2.77
N GLY A 71 -0.11 -0.47 4.07
CA GLY A 71 -0.13 0.53 5.13
C GLY A 71 -1.43 1.37 5.19
N THR A 72 -2.28 1.37 4.15
CA THR A 72 -3.54 2.12 4.10
C THR A 72 -4.76 1.21 4.22
N ILE A 73 -5.01 0.31 3.24
CA ILE A 73 -6.09 -0.68 3.30
C ILE A 73 -5.69 -1.82 4.24
N THR A 74 -4.40 -2.18 4.22
CA THR A 74 -3.83 -3.22 5.06
C THR A 74 -3.04 -2.62 6.22
N GLU A 75 -2.87 -3.39 7.29
CA GLU A 75 -1.90 -3.07 8.33
C GLU A 75 -0.47 -3.07 7.75
N PRO A 76 0.44 -2.26 8.31
CA PRO A 76 1.84 -2.38 7.97
C PRO A 76 2.39 -3.73 8.43
N GLY A 77 3.24 -4.34 7.59
CA GLY A 77 3.83 -5.64 7.86
C GLY A 77 3.03 -6.82 7.28
N MET A 78 3.44 -8.02 7.63
CA MET A 78 2.88 -9.27 7.15
C MET A 78 2.50 -10.18 8.31
N GLU A 79 1.59 -11.12 8.06
CA GLU A 79 1.25 -12.20 8.98
C GLU A 79 1.35 -13.54 8.25
N VAL A 80 1.89 -14.56 8.93
CA VAL A 80 1.83 -15.94 8.44
C VAL A 80 0.41 -16.45 8.67
N THR A 81 -0.27 -16.79 7.58
CA THR A 81 -1.62 -17.36 7.62
C THR A 81 -1.59 -18.88 7.74
N GLU A 82 -0.60 -19.51 7.12
CA GLU A 82 -0.48 -20.96 7.09
C GLU A 82 0.99 -21.36 6.87
N ILE A 83 1.42 -22.41 7.57
CA ILE A 83 2.61 -23.19 7.21
C ILE A 83 2.11 -24.55 6.76
N ARG A 84 2.29 -24.84 5.46
CA ARG A 84 1.84 -26.09 4.84
C ARG A 84 3.03 -26.98 4.59
N PRO A 85 3.16 -28.12 5.30
CA PRO A 85 4.21 -29.10 5.06
C PRO A 85 4.10 -29.68 3.65
N ALA A 86 5.24 -29.94 3.00
CA ALA A 86 5.27 -30.73 1.77
C ALA A 86 4.84 -32.19 2.07
N LYS A 87 4.39 -32.92 1.02
CA LYS A 87 3.82 -34.28 1.19
C LYS A 87 4.77 -35.26 1.90
N ASP A 88 6.07 -35.09 1.73
CA ASP A 88 7.11 -35.96 2.30
C ASP A 88 8.00 -35.23 3.32
N ALA A 89 7.50 -34.19 3.97
CA ALA A 89 8.29 -33.34 4.86
C ALA A 89 8.75 -34.09 6.12
N GLN A 90 10.06 -34.30 6.23
CA GLN A 90 10.68 -34.96 7.38
C GLN A 90 11.31 -33.94 8.36
N ASP A 91 11.63 -32.72 7.91
CA ASP A 91 12.47 -31.77 8.64
C ASP A 91 11.73 -30.49 9.05
N LEU A 92 10.45 -30.57 9.47
CA LEU A 92 9.67 -29.37 9.85
C LEU A 92 10.28 -28.63 11.05
N GLU A 93 10.96 -29.35 11.95
CA GLU A 93 11.69 -28.76 13.07
C GLU A 93 12.81 -27.81 12.59
N ALA A 94 13.41 -28.08 11.44
CA ALA A 94 14.45 -27.25 10.87
C ALA A 94 13.99 -25.83 10.57
N LEU A 95 12.70 -25.61 10.32
CA LEU A 95 12.16 -24.25 10.12
C LEU A 95 12.29 -23.41 11.39
N ALA A 96 11.97 -23.98 12.55
CA ALA A 96 12.14 -23.28 13.82
C ALA A 96 13.60 -22.94 14.10
N GLN A 97 14.51 -23.89 13.82
CA GLN A 97 15.96 -23.70 13.95
C GLN A 97 16.49 -22.63 12.99
N TYR A 98 15.98 -22.59 11.75
CA TYR A 98 16.32 -21.58 10.77
C TYR A 98 15.87 -20.19 11.23
N VAL A 99 14.65 -20.07 11.73
CA VAL A 99 14.06 -18.81 12.20
C VAL A 99 14.84 -18.26 13.39
N GLU A 100 15.27 -19.12 14.31
CA GLU A 100 16.06 -18.74 15.48
C GLU A 100 17.48 -18.28 15.09
N ALA A 101 18.11 -18.96 14.14
CA ALA A 101 19.47 -18.64 13.69
C ALA A 101 19.53 -17.49 12.68
N SER A 102 18.41 -17.11 12.06
CA SER A 102 18.38 -16.06 11.05
C SER A 102 18.64 -14.67 11.62
N MET A 103 19.55 -13.93 10.99
CA MET A 103 19.86 -12.53 11.31
C MET A 103 19.03 -11.53 10.50
N ASP A 104 18.15 -11.99 9.61
CA ASP A 104 17.36 -11.12 8.76
C ASP A 104 16.35 -10.30 9.59
N GLN A 105 16.40 -8.98 9.40
CA GLN A 105 15.48 -8.01 10.01
C GLN A 105 14.59 -7.42 8.93
N ASN A 106 13.52 -8.16 8.59
CA ASN A 106 12.52 -7.71 7.63
C ASN A 106 11.12 -8.20 8.05
N ASP A 107 10.09 -7.54 7.55
CA ASP A 107 8.68 -7.83 7.90
C ASP A 107 8.30 -9.30 7.71
N THR A 108 8.87 -9.95 6.71
CA THR A 108 8.63 -11.37 6.42
C THR A 108 9.17 -12.27 7.54
N MET A 109 10.43 -12.06 7.94
CA MET A 109 11.04 -12.86 9.00
C MET A 109 10.40 -12.56 10.36
N ASP A 110 10.02 -11.31 10.61
CA ASP A 110 9.31 -10.91 11.83
C ASP A 110 7.93 -11.56 11.91
N ALA A 111 7.22 -11.69 10.78
CA ALA A 111 5.96 -12.41 10.73
C ALA A 111 6.14 -13.91 11.05
N ILE A 112 7.19 -14.53 10.50
CA ILE A 112 7.50 -15.95 10.76
C ILE A 112 7.89 -16.16 12.22
N ARG A 113 8.72 -15.27 12.81
CA ARG A 113 9.08 -15.31 14.24
C ARG A 113 7.85 -15.18 15.14
N LYS A 114 6.93 -14.26 14.82
CA LYS A 114 5.68 -14.09 15.58
C LYS A 114 4.77 -15.32 15.51
N PHE A 115 4.76 -16.02 14.39
CA PHE A 115 3.99 -17.26 14.23
C PHE A 115 4.59 -18.41 15.03
N HIS A 116 5.91 -18.56 15.02
CA HIS A 116 6.67 -19.52 15.79
C HIS A 116 6.85 -19.06 17.27
N LYS A 117 5.76 -19.09 18.05
CA LYS A 117 5.76 -18.61 19.44
C LYS A 117 6.56 -19.46 20.42
N THR A 118 6.95 -20.67 20.05
CA THR A 118 7.64 -21.61 20.94
C THR A 118 9.15 -21.44 20.78
N PRO A 119 9.88 -21.03 21.83
CA PRO A 119 11.32 -21.00 21.81
C PRO A 119 11.88 -22.38 21.54
N VAL A 120 12.91 -22.46 20.71
CA VAL A 120 13.64 -23.70 20.47
C VAL A 120 14.43 -24.06 21.72
N SER A 121 14.17 -25.24 22.29
CA SER A 121 14.80 -25.69 23.54
C SER A 121 16.32 -25.91 23.41
N GLN A 122 16.75 -26.32 22.21
CA GLN A 122 18.15 -26.56 21.87
C GLN A 122 18.44 -25.98 20.48
N PRO A 123 18.90 -24.72 20.38
CA PRO A 123 19.19 -24.10 19.10
C PRO A 123 20.38 -24.78 18.41
N TRP A 124 20.21 -25.07 17.11
CA TRP A 124 21.27 -25.61 16.30
C TRP A 124 22.35 -24.56 16.04
N LYS A 125 23.59 -24.96 16.09
CA LYS A 125 24.70 -24.06 15.79
C LYS A 125 24.82 -23.86 14.28
N ALA A 126 24.63 -22.63 13.82
CA ALA A 126 24.87 -22.27 12.45
C ALA A 126 26.38 -22.33 12.14
N LYS A 127 26.75 -23.01 11.06
CA LYS A 127 28.11 -23.10 10.53
C LYS A 127 28.40 -21.96 9.56
N ASP A 128 27.40 -21.61 8.75
CA ASP A 128 27.47 -20.53 7.78
C ASP A 128 26.07 -19.93 7.56
N ILE A 129 26.01 -18.63 7.32
CA ILE A 129 24.75 -17.89 7.14
C ILE A 129 24.88 -17.02 5.91
N GLN A 130 24.00 -17.23 4.94
CA GLN A 130 23.82 -16.38 3.78
C GLN A 130 22.51 -15.61 3.97
N PRO A 131 22.54 -14.30 4.34
CA PRO A 131 21.33 -13.53 4.56
C PRO A 131 20.54 -13.32 3.26
N PHE A 132 19.25 -13.02 3.42
CA PHE A 132 18.38 -12.68 2.30
C PHE A 132 18.90 -11.44 1.56
N THR A 133 18.86 -11.50 0.24
CA THR A 133 19.11 -10.33 -0.61
C THR A 133 18.02 -10.19 -1.68
N SER A 134 17.68 -8.94 -2.02
CA SER A 134 16.69 -8.66 -3.07
C SER A 134 17.11 -9.17 -4.45
N LYS A 135 18.42 -9.40 -4.68
CA LYS A 135 18.96 -9.97 -5.91
C LYS A 135 18.74 -11.48 -5.99
N LYS A 136 19.02 -12.20 -4.89
CA LYS A 136 18.90 -13.67 -4.83
C LYS A 136 17.49 -14.14 -4.51
N LYS A 137 16.68 -13.30 -3.82
CA LYS A 137 15.31 -13.60 -3.38
C LYS A 137 15.20 -14.77 -2.39
N TYR A 138 16.30 -15.21 -1.81
CA TYR A 138 16.37 -16.22 -0.75
C TYR A 138 17.51 -15.93 0.22
N GLY A 139 17.39 -16.52 1.43
CA GLY A 139 18.47 -16.68 2.40
C GLY A 139 18.71 -18.16 2.65
N ALA A 140 19.89 -18.51 3.18
CA ALA A 140 20.26 -19.89 3.47
C ALA A 140 21.12 -19.98 4.73
N ILE A 141 20.94 -21.06 5.50
CA ILE A 141 21.73 -21.34 6.71
C ILE A 141 22.22 -22.78 6.69
N ALA A 142 23.51 -22.96 6.91
CA ALA A 142 24.14 -24.26 7.05
C ALA A 142 24.22 -24.66 8.53
N PHE A 143 23.71 -25.84 8.85
CA PHE A 143 23.80 -26.50 10.17
C PHE A 143 24.60 -27.82 10.03
N GLU A 144 24.75 -28.54 11.13
CA GLU A 144 25.27 -29.92 11.10
C GLU A 144 24.34 -30.88 10.37
N SER A 145 23.04 -30.68 10.53
CA SER A 145 21.98 -31.52 9.93
C SER A 145 21.76 -31.27 8.44
N GLY A 146 22.36 -30.24 7.87
CA GLY A 146 22.21 -29.87 6.45
C GLY A 146 22.09 -28.37 6.24
N ILE A 147 21.86 -27.99 5.00
CA ILE A 147 21.68 -26.60 4.57
C ILE A 147 20.21 -26.37 4.27
N TYR A 148 19.65 -25.34 4.87
CA TYR A 148 18.25 -24.97 4.66
C TYR A 148 18.14 -23.60 4.01
N VAL A 149 17.17 -23.46 3.11
CA VAL A 149 16.95 -22.27 2.28
C VAL A 149 15.52 -21.81 2.44
N LEU A 150 15.34 -20.50 2.59
CA LEU A 150 14.04 -19.85 2.66
C LEU A 150 13.99 -18.69 1.66
N GLY A 151 12.97 -18.66 0.81
CA GLY A 151 12.82 -17.58 -0.17
C GLY A 151 11.68 -17.76 -1.15
N ALA A 152 11.72 -16.96 -2.22
CA ALA A 152 10.72 -17.03 -3.28
C ALA A 152 10.78 -18.39 -3.99
N PRO A 153 9.63 -19.06 -4.22
CA PRO A 153 9.57 -20.43 -4.72
C PRO A 153 10.38 -20.67 -6.01
N GLU A 154 10.26 -19.77 -6.97
CA GLU A 154 10.93 -19.85 -8.26
C GLU A 154 12.46 -19.74 -8.16
N PHE A 155 12.98 -19.07 -7.12
CA PHE A 155 14.42 -18.93 -6.88
C PHE A 155 14.98 -20.06 -6.01
N VAL A 156 14.18 -20.62 -5.11
CA VAL A 156 14.55 -21.72 -4.23
C VAL A 156 14.49 -23.05 -4.96
N LEU A 157 13.37 -23.35 -5.63
CA LEU A 157 13.11 -24.65 -6.28
C LEU A 157 13.60 -24.71 -7.72
N ARG A 158 13.76 -23.53 -8.37
CA ARG A 158 14.30 -23.44 -9.74
C ARG A 158 13.54 -24.32 -10.74
N GLU A 159 14.20 -25.27 -11.38
CA GLU A 159 13.57 -26.19 -12.35
C GLU A 159 12.45 -27.03 -11.74
N GLY A 160 12.55 -27.40 -10.45
CA GLY A 160 11.51 -28.12 -9.72
C GLY A 160 10.28 -27.29 -9.38
N PHE A 161 10.30 -25.98 -9.59
CA PHE A 161 9.16 -25.10 -9.27
C PHE A 161 7.93 -25.43 -10.12
N SER A 162 8.11 -25.71 -11.42
CA SER A 162 7.01 -26.02 -12.33
C SER A 162 6.17 -27.23 -11.92
N GLU A 163 6.75 -28.18 -11.18
CA GLU A 163 6.06 -29.38 -10.69
C GLU A 163 5.11 -29.09 -9.53
N VAL A 164 5.36 -28.02 -8.79
CA VAL A 164 4.64 -27.67 -7.54
C VAL A 164 3.91 -26.32 -7.61
N GLU A 165 4.01 -25.62 -8.75
CA GLU A 165 3.38 -24.30 -8.94
C GLU A 165 1.87 -24.34 -8.73
N GLU A 166 1.20 -25.41 -9.17
CA GLU A 166 -0.24 -25.60 -8.99
C GLU A 166 -0.65 -25.70 -7.52
N GLU A 167 0.23 -26.17 -6.64
CA GLU A 167 -0.06 -26.30 -5.21
C GLU A 167 -0.24 -24.93 -4.53
N ILE A 168 0.46 -23.92 -5.04
CA ILE A 168 0.44 -22.57 -4.47
C ILE A 168 -0.41 -21.57 -5.25
N ALA A 169 -0.86 -21.95 -6.46
CA ALA A 169 -1.66 -21.10 -7.32
C ALA A 169 -2.89 -20.51 -6.62
N PRO A 170 -3.69 -21.25 -5.83
CA PRO A 170 -4.83 -20.68 -5.10
C PRO A 170 -4.42 -19.62 -4.09
N ALA A 171 -3.31 -19.82 -3.36
CA ALA A 171 -2.82 -18.85 -2.39
C ALA A 171 -2.30 -17.58 -3.07
N THR A 172 -1.58 -17.75 -4.17
CA THR A 172 -1.03 -16.62 -4.96
C THR A 172 -2.15 -15.82 -5.63
N GLN A 173 -3.16 -16.49 -6.18
CA GLN A 173 -4.34 -15.84 -6.77
C GLN A 173 -5.18 -15.09 -5.72
N ALA A 174 -5.22 -15.61 -4.49
CA ALA A 174 -5.87 -14.92 -3.36
C ALA A 174 -5.07 -13.70 -2.86
N GLY A 175 -3.90 -13.42 -3.45
CA GLY A 175 -3.07 -12.28 -3.11
C GLY A 175 -2.09 -12.52 -1.96
N ASN A 176 -1.89 -13.75 -1.57
CA ASN A 176 -0.93 -14.09 -0.53
C ASN A 176 0.50 -14.17 -1.11
N ARG A 177 1.48 -13.82 -0.29
CA ARG A 177 2.87 -14.12 -0.58
C ARG A 177 3.16 -15.55 -0.14
N VAL A 178 3.75 -16.34 -1.02
CA VAL A 178 4.18 -17.71 -0.71
C VAL A 178 5.70 -17.76 -0.71
N LEU A 179 6.27 -18.41 0.29
CA LEU A 179 7.70 -18.72 0.37
C LEU A 179 7.88 -20.23 0.41
N ALA A 180 8.96 -20.70 -0.21
CA ALA A 180 9.42 -22.07 -0.10
C ALA A 180 10.49 -22.16 0.98
N PHE A 181 10.34 -23.11 1.90
CA PHE A 181 11.37 -23.54 2.82
C PHE A 181 11.80 -24.94 2.44
N GLY A 182 13.09 -25.16 2.26
CA GLY A 182 13.59 -26.45 1.78
C GLY A 182 15.00 -26.77 2.20
N LYS A 183 15.38 -28.06 2.04
CA LYS A 183 16.70 -28.59 2.32
C LYS A 183 17.51 -28.63 1.02
N TYR A 184 18.63 -27.93 1.02
CA TYR A 184 19.55 -27.89 -0.13
C TYR A 184 20.40 -29.13 -0.16
N ARG A 185 20.52 -29.80 -1.31
CA ARG A 185 21.29 -31.04 -1.48
C ARG A 185 22.78 -30.79 -1.68
N GLY A 186 23.23 -29.55 -1.75
CA GLY A 186 24.65 -29.23 -1.88
C GLY A 186 25.38 -29.32 -0.54
N ASP A 187 26.69 -29.57 -0.60
CA ASP A 187 27.55 -29.75 0.60
C ASP A 187 27.98 -28.44 1.24
N HIS A 188 27.96 -27.34 0.50
CA HIS A 188 28.42 -26.03 0.94
C HIS A 188 27.53 -24.91 0.42
N LEU A 189 27.43 -23.82 1.22
CA LEU A 189 26.81 -22.57 0.76
C LEU A 189 27.73 -21.90 -0.27
N ARG A 190 27.17 -21.59 -1.44
CA ARG A 190 27.83 -20.86 -2.53
C ARG A 190 27.02 -19.61 -2.84
N GLU A 191 27.57 -18.74 -3.70
CA GLU A 191 26.84 -17.54 -4.13
C GLU A 191 25.49 -17.85 -4.75
N THR A 192 25.38 -18.99 -5.45
CA THR A 192 24.15 -19.48 -6.08
C THR A 192 23.86 -20.92 -5.68
N LEU A 193 22.58 -21.28 -5.68
CA LEU A 193 22.16 -22.67 -5.47
C LEU A 193 22.47 -23.46 -6.77
N GLU A 194 23.42 -24.39 -6.71
CA GLU A 194 23.82 -25.22 -7.87
C GLU A 194 23.14 -26.60 -7.85
N ALA A 195 22.80 -27.10 -6.66
CA ALA A 195 22.10 -28.37 -6.49
C ALA A 195 20.59 -28.15 -6.23
N PRO A 196 19.77 -29.21 -6.37
CA PRO A 196 18.34 -29.15 -6.04
C PRO A 196 18.06 -28.85 -4.58
N VAL A 197 16.85 -28.31 -4.31
CA VAL A 197 16.31 -28.09 -2.98
C VAL A 197 15.08 -28.97 -2.80
N ASP A 198 15.09 -29.80 -1.77
CA ASP A 198 13.94 -30.58 -1.37
C ASP A 198 12.98 -29.70 -0.59
N LEU A 199 11.77 -29.54 -1.06
CA LEU A 199 10.76 -28.74 -0.39
C LEU A 199 10.36 -29.39 0.95
N VAL A 200 10.44 -28.61 2.01
CA VAL A 200 10.01 -29.00 3.36
C VAL A 200 8.64 -28.39 3.70
N ALA A 201 8.45 -27.12 3.42
CA ALA A 201 7.18 -26.45 3.69
C ALA A 201 6.97 -25.21 2.81
N TRP A 202 5.72 -24.90 2.57
CA TRP A 202 5.24 -23.62 2.10
C TRP A 202 4.92 -22.71 3.28
N ILE A 203 5.36 -21.48 3.24
CA ILE A 203 4.99 -20.45 4.20
C ILE A 203 4.13 -19.43 3.48
N ILE A 204 2.86 -19.35 3.85
CA ILE A 204 1.88 -18.48 3.22
C ILE A 204 1.68 -17.26 4.12
N LEU A 205 1.94 -16.08 3.56
CA LEU A 205 1.83 -14.82 4.27
C LEU A 205 0.81 -13.91 3.57
N SER A 206 0.10 -13.13 4.37
CA SER A 206 -0.80 -12.10 3.89
C SER A 206 -0.52 -10.77 4.57
N ASN A 207 -0.95 -9.66 3.94
CA ASN A 207 -1.08 -8.40 4.64
C ASN A 207 -2.49 -8.34 5.23
N PRO A 208 -2.65 -8.32 6.56
CA PRO A 208 -3.96 -8.28 7.18
C PRO A 208 -4.67 -6.96 6.85
N LEU A 209 -5.97 -7.03 6.60
CA LEU A 209 -6.79 -5.84 6.46
C LEU A 209 -6.82 -5.06 7.77
N ARG A 210 -6.81 -3.74 7.70
CA ARG A 210 -7.12 -2.90 8.87
C ARG A 210 -8.49 -3.27 9.43
N LYS A 211 -8.60 -3.35 10.74
CA LYS A 211 -9.84 -3.78 11.44
C LYS A 211 -11.07 -2.99 10.99
N ASN A 212 -10.91 -1.68 10.77
CA ASN A 212 -11.99 -0.77 10.41
C ASN A 212 -12.10 -0.52 8.90
N ALA A 213 -11.34 -1.24 8.06
CA ALA A 213 -11.31 -0.96 6.61
C ALA A 213 -12.70 -1.02 5.98
N LYS A 214 -13.46 -2.09 6.25
CA LYS A 214 -14.82 -2.26 5.70
C LYS A 214 -15.77 -1.13 6.11
N GLU A 215 -15.75 -0.77 7.37
CA GLU A 215 -16.60 0.29 7.93
C GLU A 215 -16.22 1.65 7.33
N THR A 216 -14.92 1.91 7.21
CA THR A 216 -14.40 3.16 6.64
C THR A 216 -14.79 3.30 5.16
N PHE A 217 -14.65 2.26 4.34
CA PHE A 217 -15.03 2.34 2.93
C PHE A 217 -16.54 2.38 2.73
N ALA A 218 -17.32 1.71 3.58
CA ALA A 218 -18.77 1.84 3.57
C ALA A 218 -19.20 3.30 3.87
N TYR A 219 -18.57 3.94 4.85
CA TYR A 219 -18.81 5.35 5.15
C TYR A 219 -18.49 6.27 3.96
N PHE A 220 -17.35 6.11 3.30
CA PHE A 220 -17.02 6.90 2.11
C PHE A 220 -18.04 6.72 0.99
N LYS A 221 -18.50 5.49 0.76
CA LYS A 221 -19.56 5.19 -0.20
C LYS A 221 -20.86 5.93 0.14
N GLU A 222 -21.27 5.93 1.41
CA GLU A 222 -22.46 6.67 1.88
C GLU A 222 -22.32 8.19 1.69
N GLN A 223 -21.08 8.71 1.76
CA GLN A 223 -20.79 10.12 1.48
C GLN A 223 -20.67 10.44 -0.01
N GLY A 224 -20.88 9.46 -0.90
CA GLY A 224 -20.77 9.63 -2.35
C GLY A 224 -19.33 9.77 -2.87
N VAL A 225 -18.33 9.34 -2.08
CA VAL A 225 -16.92 9.38 -2.47
C VAL A 225 -16.55 8.07 -3.18
N THR A 226 -16.07 8.20 -4.42
CA THR A 226 -15.57 7.06 -5.20
C THR A 226 -14.16 6.67 -4.74
N ILE A 227 -13.93 5.38 -4.53
CA ILE A 227 -12.61 4.87 -4.14
C ILE A 227 -11.87 4.34 -5.37
N LYS A 228 -10.60 4.70 -5.51
CA LYS A 228 -9.65 4.15 -6.49
C LYS A 228 -8.46 3.55 -5.75
N VAL A 229 -8.13 2.30 -6.04
CA VAL A 229 -6.99 1.61 -5.40
C VAL A 229 -5.82 1.60 -6.36
N ILE A 230 -4.70 2.19 -5.96
CA ILE A 230 -3.53 2.38 -6.82
C ILE A 230 -2.30 1.79 -6.12
N SER A 231 -1.80 0.66 -6.62
CA SER A 231 -0.71 -0.09 -5.95
C SER A 231 0.36 -0.57 -6.93
N GLY A 232 1.59 -0.73 -6.45
CA GLY A 232 2.68 -1.37 -7.19
C GLY A 232 2.56 -2.89 -7.27
N ASP A 233 1.62 -3.51 -6.53
CA ASP A 233 1.44 -4.95 -6.49
C ASP A 233 0.67 -5.50 -7.71
N ASN A 234 0.63 -6.84 -7.82
CA ASN A 234 -0.14 -7.51 -8.85
C ASN A 234 -1.61 -7.10 -8.80
N PRO A 235 -2.25 -6.73 -9.94
CA PRO A 235 -3.63 -6.24 -9.96
C PRO A 235 -4.65 -7.22 -9.39
N ALA A 236 -4.51 -8.53 -9.62
CA ALA A 236 -5.42 -9.53 -9.05
C ALA A 236 -5.31 -9.59 -7.50
N THR A 237 -4.10 -9.45 -6.96
CA THR A 237 -3.86 -9.34 -5.52
C THR A 237 -4.52 -8.11 -4.92
N VAL A 238 -4.36 -6.96 -5.58
CA VAL A 238 -4.93 -5.67 -5.13
C VAL A 238 -6.46 -5.74 -5.16
N SER A 239 -7.04 -6.28 -6.25
CA SER A 239 -8.48 -6.48 -6.40
C SER A 239 -9.05 -7.39 -5.30
N ALA A 240 -8.42 -8.53 -5.04
CA ALA A 240 -8.87 -9.45 -3.98
C ALA A 240 -8.90 -8.78 -2.60
N ILE A 241 -7.92 -7.93 -2.29
CA ILE A 241 -7.87 -7.18 -1.03
C ILE A 241 -8.93 -6.07 -1.02
N ALA A 242 -9.10 -5.34 -2.12
CA ALA A 242 -10.12 -4.30 -2.26
C ALA A 242 -11.55 -4.86 -2.11
N GLN A 243 -11.84 -6.02 -2.71
CA GLN A 243 -13.10 -6.75 -2.54
C GLN A 243 -13.33 -7.16 -1.08
N LYS A 244 -12.30 -7.73 -0.41
CA LYS A 244 -12.37 -8.08 1.01
C LYS A 244 -12.62 -6.84 1.89
N ALA A 245 -12.12 -5.67 1.49
CA ALA A 245 -12.35 -4.39 2.17
C ALA A 245 -13.74 -3.78 1.86
N GLY A 246 -14.50 -4.35 0.92
CA GLY A 246 -15.85 -3.89 0.54
C GLY A 246 -15.84 -2.68 -0.39
N ILE A 247 -14.76 -2.46 -1.14
CA ILE A 247 -14.67 -1.38 -2.14
C ILE A 247 -15.49 -1.79 -3.36
N GLU A 248 -16.40 -0.91 -3.76
CA GLU A 248 -17.28 -1.11 -4.93
C GLU A 248 -16.50 -1.03 -6.24
N GLY A 249 -16.82 -1.91 -7.19
CA GLY A 249 -16.12 -2.00 -8.48
C GLY A 249 -14.70 -2.54 -8.37
N ALA A 250 -14.34 -3.18 -7.27
CA ALA A 250 -13.00 -3.72 -7.08
C ALA A 250 -12.63 -4.85 -8.06
N GLU A 251 -13.61 -5.41 -8.77
CA GLU A 251 -13.44 -6.36 -9.90
C GLU A 251 -12.94 -5.68 -11.17
N ASP A 252 -13.18 -4.36 -11.33
CA ASP A 252 -12.73 -3.55 -12.47
C ASP A 252 -11.24 -3.20 -12.28
N LEU A 253 -10.37 -4.12 -12.67
CA LEU A 253 -8.94 -4.02 -12.47
C LEU A 253 -8.17 -3.87 -13.80
N ILE A 254 -7.01 -3.21 -13.73
CA ILE A 254 -6.08 -3.10 -14.85
C ILE A 254 -4.63 -3.24 -14.40
N ASP A 255 -3.80 -3.83 -15.27
CA ASP A 255 -2.34 -3.83 -15.13
C ASP A 255 -1.78 -2.56 -15.75
N ALA A 256 -1.22 -1.66 -14.94
CA ALA A 256 -0.71 -0.38 -15.41
C ALA A 256 0.44 -0.49 -16.41
N ARG A 257 1.08 -1.64 -16.53
CA ARG A 257 2.10 -1.89 -17.58
C ARG A 257 1.52 -1.92 -18.99
N THR A 258 0.20 -2.11 -19.13
CA THR A 258 -0.49 -2.05 -20.43
C THR A 258 -0.83 -0.62 -20.86
N LEU A 259 -0.74 0.34 -19.95
CA LEU A 259 -1.01 1.76 -20.20
C LEU A 259 0.30 2.45 -20.57
N LEU A 260 0.51 2.66 -21.87
CA LEU A 260 1.80 3.11 -22.40
C LEU A 260 1.90 4.63 -22.52
N THR A 261 0.77 5.34 -22.61
CA THR A 261 0.72 6.79 -22.78
C THR A 261 0.02 7.47 -21.60
N GLU A 262 0.25 8.77 -21.40
CA GLU A 262 -0.49 9.57 -20.44
C GLU A 262 -2.00 9.59 -20.75
N GLU A 263 -2.35 9.58 -22.02
CA GLU A 263 -3.76 9.56 -22.45
C GLU A 263 -4.45 8.25 -22.05
N ASP A 264 -3.75 7.11 -22.20
CA ASP A 264 -4.25 5.82 -21.71
C ASP A 264 -4.48 5.84 -20.19
N LEU A 265 -3.54 6.42 -19.42
CA LEU A 265 -3.67 6.57 -17.96
C LEU A 265 -4.84 7.46 -17.56
N HIS A 266 -5.02 8.60 -18.22
CA HIS A 266 -6.13 9.53 -17.97
C HIS A 266 -7.49 8.92 -18.32
N GLN A 267 -7.55 8.13 -19.39
CA GLN A 267 -8.77 7.42 -19.76
C GLN A 267 -9.09 6.30 -18.75
N ALA A 268 -8.08 5.47 -18.44
CA ALA A 268 -8.19 4.37 -17.50
C ALA A 268 -8.59 4.82 -16.09
N ALA A 269 -8.12 6.00 -15.63
CA ALA A 269 -8.42 6.54 -14.31
C ALA A 269 -9.92 6.59 -13.98
N SER A 270 -10.79 6.81 -14.99
CA SER A 270 -12.23 6.82 -14.81
C SER A 270 -12.89 5.46 -15.00
N GLN A 271 -12.30 4.59 -15.84
CA GLN A 271 -12.91 3.32 -16.22
C GLN A 271 -12.68 2.23 -15.17
N TYR A 272 -11.51 2.21 -14.54
CA TYR A 272 -11.11 1.17 -13.62
C TYR A 272 -11.11 1.65 -12.17
N THR A 273 -11.34 0.73 -11.25
CA THR A 273 -11.30 0.98 -9.81
C THR A 273 -9.96 0.56 -9.22
N VAL A 274 -9.36 -0.50 -9.74
CA VAL A 274 -8.12 -1.08 -9.20
C VAL A 274 -7.01 -1.02 -10.25
N PHE A 275 -5.88 -0.42 -9.85
CA PHE A 275 -4.67 -0.30 -10.66
C PHE A 275 -3.54 -1.06 -9.98
N GLY A 276 -3.01 -2.08 -10.67
CA GLY A 276 -1.87 -2.85 -10.19
C GLY A 276 -0.60 -2.57 -10.99
N ARG A 277 0.57 -2.85 -10.39
CA ARG A 277 1.90 -2.64 -10.96
C ARG A 277 2.17 -1.21 -11.43
N VAL A 278 1.63 -0.28 -10.68
CA VAL A 278 1.72 1.17 -10.97
C VAL A 278 3.08 1.70 -10.50
N THR A 279 3.75 2.48 -11.35
CA THR A 279 4.95 3.23 -10.98
C THR A 279 4.59 4.53 -10.26
N PRO A 280 5.53 5.19 -9.54
CA PRO A 280 5.27 6.48 -8.90
C PRO A 280 4.81 7.57 -9.89
N GLU A 281 5.37 7.58 -11.10
CA GLU A 281 5.00 8.52 -12.16
C GLU A 281 3.57 8.24 -12.66
N GLN A 282 3.24 6.97 -12.86
CA GLN A 282 1.87 6.59 -13.26
C GLN A 282 0.85 6.89 -12.15
N LYS A 283 1.19 6.74 -10.85
CA LYS A 283 0.32 7.17 -9.74
C LYS A 283 -0.04 8.65 -9.87
N LYS A 284 0.96 9.50 -10.16
CA LYS A 284 0.76 10.92 -10.40
C LYS A 284 -0.18 11.16 -11.59
N SER A 285 0.10 10.56 -12.75
CA SER A 285 -0.71 10.74 -13.98
C SER A 285 -2.15 10.26 -13.80
N LEU A 286 -2.41 9.20 -13.04
CA LEU A 286 -3.78 8.77 -12.71
C LEU A 286 -4.55 9.84 -11.91
N VAL A 287 -3.90 10.46 -10.92
CA VAL A 287 -4.48 11.58 -10.16
C VAL A 287 -4.78 12.77 -11.07
N GLU A 288 -3.81 13.16 -11.94
CA GLU A 288 -3.99 14.25 -12.91
C GLU A 288 -5.14 13.96 -13.89
N GLY A 289 -5.28 12.71 -14.34
CA GLY A 289 -6.37 12.29 -15.20
C GLY A 289 -7.76 12.44 -14.57
N LEU A 290 -7.89 12.16 -13.28
CA LEU A 290 -9.13 12.38 -12.52
C LEU A 290 -9.42 13.88 -12.36
N GLN A 291 -8.40 14.68 -12.02
CA GLN A 291 -8.52 16.14 -11.87
C GLN A 291 -8.89 16.82 -13.21
N ALA A 292 -8.32 16.36 -14.33
CA ALA A 292 -8.64 16.87 -15.66
C ALA A 292 -10.12 16.66 -16.05
N LYS A 293 -10.78 15.67 -15.45
CA LYS A 293 -12.23 15.41 -15.62
C LYS A 293 -13.10 16.18 -14.62
N GLY A 294 -12.50 17.04 -13.80
CA GLY A 294 -13.21 17.91 -12.86
C GLY A 294 -13.41 17.36 -11.46
N HIS A 295 -12.86 16.17 -11.17
CA HIS A 295 -12.92 15.57 -9.84
C HIS A 295 -12.03 16.32 -8.84
N LYS A 296 -12.46 16.31 -7.56
CA LYS A 296 -11.64 16.72 -6.43
C LYS A 296 -11.04 15.49 -5.78
N VAL A 297 -9.76 15.30 -6.00
CA VAL A 297 -9.05 14.07 -5.68
C VAL A 297 -8.31 14.19 -4.35
N ALA A 298 -8.59 13.27 -3.41
CA ALA A 298 -7.71 13.01 -2.29
C ALA A 298 -6.82 11.79 -2.59
N MET A 299 -5.59 11.83 -2.08
CA MET A 299 -4.65 10.70 -2.14
C MET A 299 -4.17 10.36 -0.74
N THR A 300 -4.21 9.08 -0.39
CA THR A 300 -3.58 8.57 0.84
C THR A 300 -2.52 7.52 0.51
N GLY A 301 -1.39 7.59 1.20
CA GLY A 301 -0.28 6.66 1.08
C GLY A 301 0.77 6.92 2.15
N ASP A 302 1.58 5.92 2.48
CA ASP A 302 2.60 5.96 3.54
C ASP A 302 4.04 5.81 3.00
N GLY A 303 4.18 5.57 1.71
CA GLY A 303 5.44 5.25 1.05
C GLY A 303 6.08 6.42 0.30
N VAL A 304 7.40 6.33 0.14
CA VAL A 304 8.19 7.24 -0.72
C VAL A 304 7.66 7.23 -2.16
N ASN A 305 7.09 6.09 -2.61
CA ASN A 305 6.51 5.91 -3.93
C ASN A 305 5.23 6.71 -4.17
N ASP A 306 4.62 7.24 -3.11
CA ASP A 306 3.36 8.01 -3.18
C ASP A 306 3.59 9.52 -3.22
N ILE A 307 4.81 10.00 -2.95
CA ILE A 307 5.13 11.43 -2.80
C ILE A 307 4.68 12.25 -4.02
N LEU A 308 4.88 11.74 -5.23
CA LEU A 308 4.49 12.45 -6.45
C LEU A 308 2.96 12.61 -6.53
N ALA A 309 2.22 11.54 -6.30
CA ALA A 309 0.76 11.55 -6.31
C ALA A 309 0.18 12.38 -5.15
N LEU A 310 0.75 12.26 -3.94
CA LEU A 310 0.37 13.08 -2.77
C LEU A 310 0.54 14.57 -3.03
N LYS A 311 1.64 15.00 -3.69
CA LYS A 311 1.86 16.40 -4.03
C LYS A 311 0.92 16.92 -5.12
N THR A 312 0.41 16.04 -5.96
CA THR A 312 -0.46 16.40 -7.10
C THR A 312 -1.93 16.47 -6.68
N ALA A 313 -2.36 15.64 -5.76
CA ALA A 313 -3.74 15.58 -5.28
C ALA A 313 -4.21 16.91 -4.64
N ASP A 314 -5.51 17.19 -4.73
CA ASP A 314 -6.12 18.38 -4.10
C ASP A 314 -6.04 18.30 -2.56
N CYS A 315 -6.14 17.08 -2.00
CA CYS A 315 -5.97 16.80 -0.58
C CYS A 315 -5.09 15.57 -0.39
N SER A 316 -4.15 15.63 0.54
CA SER A 316 -3.20 14.54 0.80
C SER A 316 -3.27 14.10 2.25
N ILE A 317 -3.26 12.78 2.47
CA ILE A 317 -3.30 12.13 3.78
C ILE A 317 -2.11 11.17 3.83
N ALA A 318 -1.17 11.38 4.77
CA ALA A 318 0.04 10.57 4.95
C ALA A 318 0.20 10.11 6.41
#